data_4d0c680b252cb0dd8e3dd0063b46768a
#
_entry.id   4d0c680b252cb0dd8e3dd0063b46768a
#
_cell.length_a   1.000
_cell.length_b   1.000
_cell.length_c   1.000
_cell.angle_alpha   90.00
_cell.angle_beta   90.00
_cell.angle_gamma   90.00
#
_symmetry.space_group_name_H-M   'P 1'
#
loop_
_entity.id
_entity.type
_entity.pdbx_description
1 polymer ?
#
loop_
_entity_poly.entity_id
_entity_poly.type
_entity_poly.pdbx_seq_one_letter_code
_entity_poly.pdbx_strand_id
1 'polypeptide(L)'
;MKGHIVINKITKFKNYIIKLTGYKFKKSGKNPLGLKYSFVLIKDNKRILGYDNHESKPPHIHRSDKEYPYNFKDIETAIDDFYNDVKKIMKNNGDLNDDEN
;
A
#
# COMPACT_ATOMS: atom_id res chain seq x y z
N MET A 1 4.80 -3.61 -23.00
CA MET A 1 3.50 -2.99 -22.70
C MET A 1 3.72 -1.72 -21.90
N LYS A 2 3.05 -0.65 -22.29
CA LYS A 2 3.19 0.62 -21.60
C LYS A 2 2.10 0.80 -20.56
N GLY A 3 2.50 1.08 -19.33
CA GLY A 3 1.56 1.43 -18.27
C GLY A 3 1.46 2.94 -18.11
N HIS A 4 0.41 3.37 -17.46
CA HIS A 4 0.22 4.75 -17.07
C HIS A 4 0.39 4.87 -15.57
N ILE A 5 1.13 5.86 -15.12
CA ILE A 5 1.30 6.12 -13.70
C ILE A 5 -0.03 6.66 -13.16
N VAL A 6 -0.59 5.99 -12.17
CA VAL A 6 -1.81 6.41 -11.49
C VAL A 6 -1.45 7.18 -10.23
N ILE A 7 -0.42 6.71 -9.51
CA ILE A 7 0.09 7.37 -8.32
C ILE A 7 1.59 7.08 -8.20
N ASN A 8 2.33 8.09 -7.76
CA ASN A 8 3.74 7.94 -7.44
C ASN A 8 4.07 9.00 -6.40
N LYS A 9 4.09 8.60 -5.13
CA LYS A 9 4.22 9.54 -4.03
C LYS A 9 5.10 8.97 -2.93
N ILE A 10 5.98 9.79 -2.38
CA ILE A 10 6.80 9.47 -1.23
C ILE A 10 6.55 10.55 -0.18
N THR A 11 6.24 10.11 1.04
CA THR A 11 6.01 11.01 2.17
C THR A 11 6.88 10.57 3.33
N LYS A 12 7.52 11.51 4.00
CA LYS A 12 8.30 11.25 5.21
C LYS A 12 7.62 11.90 6.40
N PHE A 13 7.49 11.15 7.47
CA PHE A 13 6.90 11.63 8.72
C PHE A 13 7.63 10.98 9.87
N LYS A 14 8.34 11.79 10.67
CA LYS A 14 9.20 11.30 11.74
C LYS A 14 10.18 10.27 11.17
N ASN A 15 10.25 9.06 11.75
CA ASN A 15 11.11 7.99 11.24
C ASN A 15 10.38 7.02 10.29
N TYR A 16 9.24 7.46 9.75
CA TYR A 16 8.47 6.69 8.79
C TYR A 16 8.66 7.21 7.37
N ILE A 17 8.61 6.31 6.43
CA ILE A 17 8.53 6.63 5.01
C ILE A 17 7.32 5.91 4.43
N ILE A 18 6.48 6.64 3.73
CA ILE A 18 5.32 6.09 3.03
C ILE A 18 5.58 6.21 1.54
N LYS A 19 5.51 5.10 0.82
CA LYS A 19 5.64 5.09 -0.63
C LYS A 19 4.39 4.51 -1.25
N LEU A 20 3.80 5.25 -2.18
CA LEU A 20 2.65 4.79 -2.95
C LEU A 20 3.03 4.77 -4.42
N THR A 21 2.94 3.62 -5.06
CA THR A 21 3.11 3.50 -6.50
C THR A 21 1.94 2.73 -7.08
N GLY A 22 1.53 3.11 -8.28
CA GLY A 22 0.48 2.42 -8.99
C GLY A 22 0.55 2.72 -10.47
N TYR A 23 0.39 1.67 -11.29
CA TYR A 23 0.43 1.75 -12.74
C TYR A 23 -0.78 1.05 -13.30
N LYS A 24 -1.38 1.64 -14.32
CA LYS A 24 -2.51 1.08 -15.02
C LYS A 24 -2.06 0.49 -16.35
N PHE A 25 -2.48 -0.72 -16.63
CA PHE A 25 -2.14 -1.47 -17.83
C PHE A 25 -3.40 -2.01 -18.49
N LYS A 26 -3.24 -2.51 -19.70
CA LYS A 26 -4.28 -3.31 -20.32
C LYS A 26 -4.46 -4.60 -19.52
N LYS A 27 -5.71 -4.97 -19.26
CA LYS A 27 -6.02 -6.22 -18.54
C LYS A 27 -5.53 -7.42 -19.35
N SER A 28 -4.99 -8.42 -18.67
CA SER A 28 -4.46 -9.62 -19.28
C SER A 28 -4.57 -10.78 -18.31
N GLY A 29 -4.23 -12.00 -18.75
CA GLY A 29 -4.20 -13.15 -17.87
C GLY A 29 -3.21 -13.01 -16.72
N LYS A 30 -2.10 -12.33 -16.95
CA LYS A 30 -1.08 -12.08 -15.92
C LYS A 30 -1.44 -10.89 -15.04
N ASN A 31 -2.29 -10.00 -15.54
CA ASN A 31 -2.67 -8.80 -14.81
C ASN A 31 -4.17 -8.56 -15.00
N PRO A 32 -5.00 -9.38 -14.34
CA PRO A 32 -6.46 -9.33 -14.58
C PRO A 32 -7.11 -8.03 -14.12
N LEU A 33 -6.51 -7.33 -13.15
CA LEU A 33 -7.02 -6.03 -12.70
C LEU A 33 -6.61 -4.90 -13.64
N GLY A 34 -5.64 -5.12 -14.52
CA GLY A 34 -5.07 -4.05 -15.32
C GLY A 34 -4.37 -2.99 -14.47
N LEU A 35 -3.90 -3.39 -13.30
CA LEU A 35 -3.31 -2.47 -12.32
C LEU A 35 -2.20 -3.19 -11.57
N LYS A 36 -1.09 -2.49 -11.40
CA LYS A 36 -0.02 -2.95 -10.51
C LYS A 36 0.23 -1.85 -9.50
N TYR A 37 0.13 -2.19 -8.23
CA TYR A 37 0.30 -1.19 -7.18
C TYR A 37 1.14 -1.74 -6.04
N SER A 38 1.78 -0.82 -5.32
CA SER A 38 2.53 -1.14 -4.12
C SER A 38 2.49 0.06 -3.20
N PHE A 39 1.90 -0.11 -2.02
CA PHE A 39 1.86 0.89 -0.97
C PHE A 39 2.63 0.34 0.21
N VAL A 40 3.66 1.03 0.67
CA VAL A 40 4.49 0.53 1.76
C VAL A 40 4.69 1.58 2.83
N LEU A 41 4.73 1.11 4.07
CA LEU A 41 5.13 1.88 5.24
C LEU A 41 6.45 1.31 5.75
N ILE A 42 7.46 2.14 5.77
CA ILE A 42 8.81 1.77 6.21
C ILE A 42 9.10 2.52 7.49
N LYS A 43 9.60 1.81 8.48
CA LYS A 43 10.08 2.39 9.74
C LYS A 43 11.46 1.82 10.04
N ASP A 44 12.44 2.70 10.28
CA ASP A 44 13.81 2.29 10.60
C ASP A 44 14.35 1.30 9.57
N ASN A 45 14.15 1.62 8.29
CA ASN A 45 14.62 0.84 7.14
C ASN A 45 13.96 -0.53 6.99
N LYS A 46 12.85 -0.78 7.70
CA LYS A 46 12.11 -2.03 7.57
C LYS A 46 10.69 -1.77 7.10
N ARG A 47 10.24 -2.56 6.14
CA ARG A 47 8.82 -2.53 5.74
C ARG A 47 8.00 -3.18 6.85
N ILE A 48 7.09 -2.41 7.44
CA ILE A 48 6.21 -2.90 8.50
C ILE A 48 4.77 -3.09 8.02
N LEU A 49 4.42 -2.48 6.89
CA LEU A 49 3.10 -2.65 6.27
C LEU A 49 3.27 -2.54 4.76
N GLY A 50 2.55 -3.35 4.01
CA GLY A 50 2.53 -3.27 2.57
C GLY A 50 1.20 -3.75 2.02
N TYR A 51 0.69 -3.03 1.03
CA TYR A 51 -0.47 -3.43 0.23
C TYR A 51 0.01 -3.52 -1.19
N ASP A 52 -0.07 -4.67 -1.81
CA ASP A 52 0.37 -4.81 -3.20
C ASP A 52 -0.33 -5.96 -3.91
N ASN A 53 -0.10 -6.00 -5.22
CA ASN A 53 -0.42 -7.15 -6.04
C ASN A 53 0.79 -7.46 -6.91
N HIS A 54 1.05 -8.74 -7.15
CA HIS A 54 2.05 -9.20 -8.10
C HIS A 54 1.36 -9.76 -9.32
N GLU A 55 2.09 -9.84 -10.42
CA GLU A 55 1.62 -10.60 -11.57
C GLU A 55 1.21 -11.99 -11.11
N SER A 56 0.07 -12.47 -11.55
CA SER A 56 -0.48 -13.78 -11.26
C SER A 56 -0.82 -14.04 -9.78
N LYS A 57 -0.64 -13.07 -8.89
CA LYS A 57 -1.09 -13.18 -7.50
C LYS A 57 -2.20 -12.18 -7.22
N PRO A 58 -3.23 -12.58 -6.45
CA PRO A 58 -4.27 -11.63 -6.05
C PRO A 58 -3.74 -10.59 -5.08
N PRO A 59 -4.45 -9.48 -4.92
CA PRO A 59 -4.08 -8.45 -3.93
C PRO A 59 -3.93 -9.00 -2.54
N HIS A 60 -2.95 -8.51 -1.81
CA HIS A 60 -2.66 -8.98 -0.46
C HIS A 60 -2.03 -7.87 0.38
N ILE A 61 -2.03 -8.11 1.70
CA ILE A 61 -1.47 -7.21 2.70
C ILE A 61 -0.33 -7.93 3.38
N HIS A 62 0.81 -7.24 3.49
CA HIS A 62 1.93 -7.69 4.30
C HIS A 62 1.94 -6.92 5.61
N ARG A 63 1.95 -7.65 6.74
CA ARG A 63 2.11 -7.08 8.07
C ARG A 63 3.32 -7.76 8.70
N SER A 64 4.43 -7.02 8.77
CA SER A 64 5.72 -7.55 9.16
C SER A 64 6.11 -8.69 8.21
N ASP A 65 6.23 -9.92 8.69
CA ASP A 65 6.58 -11.08 7.87
C ASP A 65 5.38 -11.96 7.50
N LYS A 66 4.16 -11.51 7.80
CA LYS A 66 2.93 -12.24 7.49
C LYS A 66 2.21 -11.63 6.30
N GLU A 67 1.48 -12.47 5.59
CA GLU A 67 0.75 -12.08 4.39
C GLU A 67 -0.71 -12.47 4.54
N TYR A 68 -1.61 -11.57 4.15
CA TYR A 68 -3.05 -11.76 4.25
C TYR A 68 -3.72 -11.40 2.92
N PRO A 69 -4.79 -12.09 2.53
CA PRO A 69 -5.54 -11.68 1.35
C PRO A 69 -6.21 -10.32 1.59
N TYR A 70 -6.34 -9.55 0.53
CA TYR A 70 -7.01 -8.26 0.55
C TYR A 70 -8.14 -8.25 -0.47
N ASN A 71 -9.33 -7.89 -0.04
CA ASN A 71 -10.49 -7.78 -0.93
C ASN A 71 -10.43 -6.43 -1.66
N PHE A 72 -9.70 -6.41 -2.76
CA PHE A 72 -9.50 -5.21 -3.56
C PHE A 72 -10.79 -4.81 -4.28
N LYS A 73 -11.15 -3.54 -4.18
CA LYS A 73 -12.29 -2.95 -4.89
C LYS A 73 -11.80 -2.00 -5.98
N ASP A 74 -11.08 -0.98 -5.60
CA ASP A 74 -10.46 0.00 -6.48
C ASP A 74 -9.25 0.61 -5.78
N ILE A 75 -8.45 1.35 -6.54
CA ILE A 75 -7.21 1.89 -6.01
C ILE A 75 -7.47 2.96 -4.94
N GLU A 76 -8.52 3.75 -5.09
CA GLU A 76 -8.85 4.80 -4.12
C GLU A 76 -9.20 4.19 -2.77
N THR A 77 -10.03 3.16 -2.75
CA THR A 77 -10.38 2.45 -1.52
C THR A 77 -9.14 1.78 -0.90
N ALA A 78 -8.28 1.19 -1.73
CA ALA A 78 -7.06 0.57 -1.25
C ALA A 78 -6.13 1.59 -0.58
N ILE A 79 -6.02 2.79 -1.15
CA ILE A 79 -5.22 3.86 -0.55
C ILE A 79 -5.82 4.28 0.79
N ASP A 80 -7.14 4.43 0.87
CA ASP A 80 -7.80 4.79 2.12
C ASP A 80 -7.60 3.72 3.19
N ASP A 81 -7.76 2.46 2.82
CA ASP A 81 -7.56 1.34 3.75
C ASP A 81 -6.12 1.31 4.24
N PHE A 82 -5.17 1.53 3.33
CA PHE A 82 -3.75 1.57 3.68
C PHE A 82 -3.46 2.69 4.69
N TYR A 83 -3.95 3.91 4.44
CA TYR A 83 -3.74 5.02 5.35
C TYR A 83 -4.41 4.82 6.70
N ASN A 84 -5.57 4.17 6.73
CA ASN A 84 -6.22 3.83 7.99
C ASN A 84 -5.36 2.88 8.82
N ASP A 85 -4.73 1.90 8.18
CA ASP A 85 -3.79 1.01 8.85
C ASP A 85 -2.53 1.75 9.32
N VAL A 86 -2.01 2.65 8.49
CA VAL A 86 -0.85 3.47 8.86
C VAL A 86 -1.14 4.27 10.12
N LYS A 87 -2.31 4.91 10.20
CA LYS A 87 -2.70 5.68 11.37
C LYS A 87 -2.78 4.81 12.62
N LYS A 88 -3.36 3.62 12.50
CA LYS A 88 -3.44 2.68 13.63
C LYS A 88 -2.06 2.29 14.13
N ILE A 89 -1.15 1.99 13.22
CA ILE A 89 0.23 1.62 13.58
C ILE A 89 0.92 2.77 14.29
N MET A 90 0.80 3.98 13.76
CA MET A 90 1.43 5.16 14.35
C MET A 90 0.87 5.48 15.73
N LYS A 91 -0.44 5.34 15.92
CA LYS A 91 -1.08 5.54 17.23
C LYS A 91 -0.59 4.50 18.22
N ASN A 92 -0.53 3.25 17.82
CA ASN A 92 -0.06 2.16 18.68
C ASN A 92 1.41 2.35 19.09
N ASN A 93 2.20 2.98 18.23
CA ASN A 93 3.61 3.27 18.52
C ASN A 93 3.81 4.59 19.28
N GLY A 94 2.72 5.31 19.57
CA GLY A 94 2.81 6.60 20.26
C GLY A 94 3.27 7.75 19.39
N ASP A 95 3.29 7.57 18.08
CA ASP A 95 3.77 8.59 17.14
C ASP A 95 2.66 9.46 16.56
N LEU A 96 1.42 9.19 16.92
CA LEU A 96 0.26 9.93 16.47
C LEU A 96 -0.75 9.99 17.61
N ASN A 97 -1.28 11.17 17.89
CA ASN A 97 -2.29 11.35 18.93
C ASN A 97 -3.66 10.91 18.42
N ASP A 98 -4.55 10.51 19.35
CA ASP A 98 -5.91 10.11 18.98
C ASP A 98 -6.70 11.24 18.33
N ASP A 99 -6.36 12.49 18.60
CA ASP A 99 -7.01 13.66 18.04
C ASP A 99 -6.53 13.97 16.61
N GLU A 100 -5.49 13.32 16.14
CA GLU A 100 -4.91 13.53 14.82
C GLU A 100 -5.48 12.51 13.84
N ASN A 101 -6.54 12.88 13.16
CA ASN A 101 -7.17 11.99 12.18
C ASN A 101 -7.08 12.54 10.77
#